data_31480be274f1ed3fab697d6155c7a121
#
_entry.id   31480be274f1ed3fab697d6155c7a121
#
_cell.length_a   1.000
_cell.length_b   1.000
_cell.length_c   1.000
_cell.angle_alpha   90.00
_cell.angle_beta   90.00
_cell.angle_gamma   90.00
#
_symmetry.space_group_name_H-M   'P 1'
#
loop_
_entity.id
_entity.type
_entity.pdbx_description
1 polymer ?
#
loop_
_entity_poly.entity_id
_entity_poly.type
_entity_poly.pdbx_seq_one_letter_code
_entity_poly.pdbx_strand_id
1 'polypeptide(L)'
;MISRFTRSLVLFTLLGFLHVPSAAAQTADSQSLDEVNKELSNPISSIWALQLQENTYWLNKPDRNVVNLQFQPVLPLALSDDWNLITRPVFQVMNSTPYVNESFHLHRVTGFGDTILATLLSPSPKLAGPWLLGAGPSFIFPTATNSRLGQNKWQLGPAGVFGYLGDKWLAGVFPQQWFSVGGNGSQTVSQMNLQYFFVYLPGDGWGIGTSPNMLVNWYASNANKVTFPIGLNISKVVKIGPLPVKFAVQGQYMPVRPDVFGQKWNLQFAITPVIPKLIKGPLFGG
;
A
#
# COMPACT_ATOMS: atom_id res chain seq x y z
N MET A 1 30.51 32.02 3.65
CA MET A 1 30.68 31.13 4.82
C MET A 1 29.90 29.89 4.50
N ILE A 2 30.59 28.82 4.02
CA ILE A 2 30.00 27.63 3.42
C ILE A 2 29.82 26.61 4.55
N SER A 3 28.57 26.32 4.92
CA SER A 3 28.23 25.31 5.92
C SER A 3 28.09 23.94 5.23
N ARG A 4 28.86 22.97 5.69
CA ARG A 4 28.98 21.61 5.18
C ARG A 4 27.71 20.81 5.45
N PHE A 5 27.09 20.31 4.39
CA PHE A 5 26.07 19.27 4.45
C PHE A 5 26.77 17.92 4.66
N THR A 6 26.69 17.38 5.87
CA THR A 6 27.08 16.00 6.16
C THR A 6 25.87 15.09 5.86
N ARG A 7 25.90 14.41 4.73
CA ARG A 7 24.94 13.37 4.37
C ARG A 7 25.33 12.09 5.12
N SER A 8 24.58 11.71 6.14
CA SER A 8 24.65 10.36 6.70
C SER A 8 23.84 9.43 5.82
N LEU A 9 24.51 8.69 4.96
CA LEU A 9 23.97 7.55 4.23
C LEU A 9 23.92 6.37 5.21
N VAL A 10 22.76 6.06 5.77
CA VAL A 10 22.57 4.85 6.58
C VAL A 10 22.38 3.68 5.62
N LEU A 11 23.47 2.95 5.40
CA LEU A 11 23.49 1.69 4.65
C LEU A 11 22.97 0.59 5.59
N PHE A 12 21.71 0.17 5.41
CA PHE A 12 21.18 -1.01 6.12
C PHE A 12 21.72 -2.27 5.45
N THR A 13 22.77 -2.85 6.03
CA THR A 13 23.20 -4.23 5.74
C THR A 13 22.32 -5.20 6.54
N LEU A 14 21.19 -5.59 5.99
CA LEU A 14 20.39 -6.71 6.49
C LEU A 14 20.63 -7.94 5.60
N LEU A 15 21.80 -8.56 5.76
CA LEU A 15 22.11 -9.89 5.25
C LEU A 15 21.95 -10.92 6.38
N GLY A 16 20.70 -11.20 6.74
CA GLY A 16 20.35 -12.40 7.48
C GLY A 16 20.07 -13.53 6.49
N PHE A 17 20.92 -14.53 6.39
CA PHE A 17 20.69 -15.74 5.60
C PHE A 17 19.49 -16.51 6.15
N LEU A 18 18.31 -16.28 5.55
CA LEU A 18 17.17 -17.17 5.71
C LEU A 18 17.44 -18.42 4.87
N HIS A 19 17.85 -19.51 5.52
CA HIS A 19 17.82 -20.83 4.93
C HIS A 19 16.35 -21.22 4.71
N VAL A 20 15.83 -21.00 3.49
CA VAL A 20 14.51 -21.47 3.08
C VAL A 20 14.66 -22.92 2.59
N PRO A 21 13.93 -23.88 3.17
CA PRO A 21 14.03 -25.27 2.72
C PRO A 21 13.60 -25.40 1.25
N SER A 22 14.35 -26.21 0.52
CA SER A 22 14.29 -26.41 -0.95
C SER A 22 12.90 -26.80 -1.51
N ALA A 23 11.98 -27.30 -0.70
CA ALA A 23 10.63 -27.67 -1.12
C ALA A 23 9.70 -26.46 -1.43
N ALA A 24 10.07 -25.27 -0.99
CA ALA A 24 9.29 -24.05 -1.21
C ALA A 24 9.56 -23.39 -2.57
N ALA A 25 10.65 -23.76 -3.23
CA ALA A 25 11.06 -23.18 -4.51
C ALA A 25 10.24 -23.71 -5.72
N GLN A 26 9.60 -24.87 -5.59
CA GLN A 26 8.96 -25.57 -6.72
C GLN A 26 7.67 -24.93 -7.24
N THR A 27 6.96 -24.12 -6.45
CA THR A 27 5.69 -23.48 -6.92
C THR A 27 5.91 -22.14 -7.61
N ALA A 28 7.05 -21.46 -7.36
CA ALA A 28 7.37 -20.18 -8.01
C ALA A 28 8.16 -20.39 -9.33
N ASP A 29 8.68 -21.59 -9.59
CA ASP A 29 9.56 -21.86 -10.74
C ASP A 29 8.78 -22.15 -12.04
N SER A 30 7.44 -22.33 -11.96
CA SER A 30 6.59 -22.56 -13.13
C SER A 30 5.93 -21.30 -13.70
N GLN A 31 5.87 -20.20 -12.95
CA GLN A 31 5.27 -18.95 -13.43
C GLN A 31 6.30 -18.06 -14.13
N SER A 32 5.91 -17.50 -15.28
CA SER A 32 6.73 -16.49 -15.96
C SER A 32 6.83 -15.21 -15.11
N LEU A 33 7.90 -14.41 -15.31
CA LEU A 33 8.05 -13.12 -14.60
C LEU A 33 6.91 -12.16 -14.93
N ASP A 34 6.29 -12.31 -16.10
CA ASP A 34 5.14 -11.52 -16.52
C ASP A 34 3.88 -11.88 -15.74
N GLU A 35 3.61 -13.18 -15.53
CA GLU A 35 2.51 -13.65 -14.68
C GLU A 35 2.69 -13.20 -13.24
N VAL A 36 3.90 -13.32 -12.69
CA VAL A 36 4.20 -12.82 -11.34
C VAL A 36 3.98 -11.31 -11.25
N ASN A 37 4.42 -10.52 -12.26
CA ASN A 37 4.19 -9.07 -12.26
C ASN A 37 2.71 -8.73 -12.36
N LYS A 38 1.96 -9.46 -13.17
CA LYS A 38 0.52 -9.34 -13.32
C LYS A 38 -0.18 -9.58 -11.97
N GLU A 39 0.16 -10.66 -11.28
CA GLU A 39 -0.34 -10.97 -9.95
C GLU A 39 0.06 -9.92 -8.92
N LEU A 40 1.32 -9.50 -8.83
CA LEU A 40 1.78 -8.47 -7.90
C LEU A 40 1.23 -7.07 -8.17
N SER A 41 0.65 -6.85 -9.35
CA SER A 41 -0.05 -5.61 -9.69
C SER A 41 -1.55 -5.66 -9.37
N ASN A 42 -2.09 -6.86 -9.15
CA ASN A 42 -3.48 -7.12 -8.81
C ASN A 42 -3.71 -6.95 -7.30
N PRO A 43 -4.61 -6.04 -6.84
CA PRO A 43 -4.86 -5.83 -5.41
C PRO A 43 -5.51 -7.02 -4.69
N ILE A 44 -6.10 -7.96 -5.43
CA ILE A 44 -6.70 -9.20 -4.91
C ILE A 44 -6.00 -10.45 -5.43
N SER A 45 -4.69 -10.34 -5.60
CA SER A 45 -3.80 -11.42 -6.04
C SER A 45 -3.95 -12.69 -5.22
N SER A 46 -3.73 -13.82 -5.87
CA SER A 46 -3.69 -15.14 -5.23
C SER A 46 -2.33 -15.53 -4.67
N ILE A 47 -1.27 -14.75 -4.90
CA ILE A 47 0.09 -15.04 -4.41
C ILE A 47 0.40 -14.33 -3.10
N TRP A 48 1.22 -14.98 -2.26
CA TRP A 48 1.70 -14.39 -1.03
C TRP A 48 2.90 -13.49 -1.31
N ALA A 49 2.84 -12.26 -0.82
CA ALA A 49 3.88 -11.29 -1.03
C ALA A 49 4.07 -10.38 0.20
N LEU A 50 5.29 -9.93 0.42
CA LEU A 50 5.64 -9.01 1.51
C LEU A 50 6.13 -7.71 0.89
N GLN A 51 5.28 -6.68 0.85
CA GLN A 51 5.68 -5.39 0.31
C GLN A 51 6.27 -4.50 1.40
N LEU A 52 7.46 -3.97 1.15
CA LEU A 52 8.02 -2.85 1.88
C LEU A 52 7.96 -1.62 0.95
N GLN A 53 7.29 -0.56 1.41
CA GLN A 53 7.05 0.65 0.61
C GLN A 53 7.49 1.89 1.39
N GLU A 54 8.32 2.70 0.80
CA GLU A 54 8.70 4.01 1.29
C GLU A 54 8.01 5.10 0.45
N ASN A 55 7.48 6.11 1.12
CA ASN A 55 6.90 7.31 0.51
C ASN A 55 7.56 8.55 1.09
N THR A 56 8.09 9.40 0.23
CA THR A 56 8.50 10.75 0.59
C THR A 56 7.56 11.76 -0.05
N TYR A 57 6.73 12.39 0.80
CA TYR A 57 5.82 13.45 0.39
C TYR A 57 6.45 14.82 0.64
N TRP A 58 6.46 15.69 -0.34
CA TRP A 58 6.75 17.11 -0.18
C TRP A 58 5.46 17.88 -0.01
N LEU A 59 5.39 18.65 1.07
CA LEU A 59 4.20 19.40 1.44
C LEU A 59 4.13 20.74 0.69
N ASN A 60 2.92 21.28 0.57
CA ASN A 60 2.69 22.59 -0.03
C ASN A 60 3.11 23.72 0.93
N LYS A 61 2.58 23.68 2.16
CA LYS A 61 2.90 24.62 3.25
C LYS A 61 2.83 23.88 4.59
N PRO A 62 3.88 23.90 5.43
CA PRO A 62 5.21 24.48 5.17
C PRO A 62 5.97 23.67 4.12
N ASP A 63 6.98 24.26 3.49
CA ASP A 63 7.88 23.55 2.56
C ASP A 63 8.76 22.55 3.34
N ARG A 64 8.23 21.40 3.58
CA ARG A 64 8.80 20.28 4.34
C ARG A 64 8.37 18.95 3.73
N ASN A 65 8.99 17.90 4.17
CA ASN A 65 8.63 16.53 3.74
C ASN A 65 8.04 15.71 4.90
N VAL A 66 7.20 14.76 4.53
CA VAL A 66 6.78 13.61 5.35
C VAL A 66 7.45 12.38 4.77
N VAL A 67 8.02 11.54 5.61
CA VAL A 67 8.56 10.24 5.20
C VAL A 67 7.72 9.17 5.89
N ASN A 68 7.24 8.22 5.10
CA ASN A 68 6.40 7.12 5.59
C ASN A 68 6.91 5.79 5.02
N LEU A 69 7.33 4.89 5.92
CA LEU A 69 7.71 3.53 5.59
C LEU A 69 6.57 2.59 6.01
N GLN A 70 6.10 1.78 5.08
CA GLN A 70 5.00 0.85 5.27
C GLN A 70 5.45 -0.58 5.01
N PHE A 71 4.97 -1.50 5.85
CA PHE A 71 5.03 -2.92 5.59
C PHE A 71 3.62 -3.42 5.27
N GLN A 72 3.45 -4.02 4.10
CA GLN A 72 2.15 -4.40 3.54
C GLN A 72 2.19 -5.86 3.06
N PRO A 73 2.01 -6.86 3.95
CA PRO A 73 1.87 -8.24 3.52
C PRO A 73 0.53 -8.44 2.81
N VAL A 74 0.55 -9.20 1.72
CA VAL A 74 -0.64 -9.68 1.00
C VAL A 74 -0.68 -11.18 1.18
N LEU A 75 -1.67 -11.67 1.93
CA LEU A 75 -1.77 -13.05 2.37
C LEU A 75 -3.16 -13.62 2.03
N PRO A 76 -3.43 -13.94 0.75
CA PRO A 76 -4.69 -14.54 0.33
C PRO A 76 -4.83 -15.97 0.89
N LEU A 77 -6.02 -16.29 1.37
CA LEU A 77 -6.39 -17.62 1.86
C LEU A 77 -7.51 -18.17 0.97
N ALA A 78 -7.33 -19.33 0.40
CA ALA A 78 -8.43 -20.03 -0.26
C ALA A 78 -9.40 -20.51 0.81
N LEU A 79 -10.64 -20.02 0.78
CA LEU A 79 -11.70 -20.53 1.66
C LEU A 79 -12.32 -21.80 1.08
N SER A 80 -12.58 -21.80 -0.23
CA SER A 80 -13.04 -22.94 -1.02
C SER A 80 -12.42 -22.84 -2.43
N ASP A 81 -12.79 -23.76 -3.33
CA ASP A 81 -12.35 -23.71 -4.73
C ASP A 81 -12.84 -22.45 -5.46
N ASP A 82 -13.93 -21.85 -5.01
CA ASP A 82 -14.60 -20.73 -5.65
C ASP A 82 -14.36 -19.39 -4.94
N TRP A 83 -13.90 -19.39 -3.68
CA TRP A 83 -13.80 -18.17 -2.87
C TRP A 83 -12.48 -18.03 -2.14
N ASN A 84 -11.96 -16.83 -2.14
CA ASN A 84 -10.74 -16.42 -1.43
C ASN A 84 -11.05 -15.33 -0.39
N LEU A 85 -10.36 -15.40 0.73
CA LEU A 85 -10.26 -14.32 1.69
C LEU A 85 -8.93 -13.59 1.46
N ILE A 86 -9.01 -12.32 1.08
CA ILE A 86 -7.84 -11.49 0.85
C ILE A 86 -7.65 -10.58 2.06
N THR A 87 -6.57 -10.76 2.80
CA THR A 87 -6.20 -9.87 3.90
C THR A 87 -5.05 -8.97 3.51
N ARG A 88 -5.22 -7.67 3.70
CA ARG A 88 -4.23 -6.63 3.35
C ARG A 88 -3.99 -5.69 4.53
N PRO A 89 -3.18 -6.10 5.49
CA PRO A 89 -2.72 -5.17 6.53
C PRO A 89 -1.70 -4.18 5.96
N VAL A 90 -1.76 -2.94 6.43
CA VAL A 90 -0.78 -1.89 6.17
C VAL A 90 -0.28 -1.39 7.51
N PHE A 91 0.93 -1.79 7.86
CA PHE A 91 1.62 -1.32 9.05
C PHE A 91 2.46 -0.10 8.69
N GLN A 92 2.17 1.06 9.27
CA GLN A 92 2.99 2.25 9.11
C GLN A 92 4.17 2.19 10.09
N VAL A 93 5.19 1.41 9.72
CA VAL A 93 6.33 1.06 10.61
C VAL A 93 7.24 2.24 10.92
N MET A 94 7.24 3.27 10.10
CA MET A 94 7.85 4.56 10.39
C MET A 94 7.06 5.66 9.70
N ASN A 95 6.61 6.62 10.48
CA ASN A 95 5.99 7.83 9.97
C ASN A 95 6.71 9.03 10.60
N SER A 96 7.27 9.88 9.77
CA SER A 96 8.04 11.06 10.19
C SER A 96 7.41 12.31 9.59
N THR A 97 6.71 13.09 10.43
CA THR A 97 5.90 14.22 9.98
C THR A 97 6.26 15.52 10.70
N PRO A 98 6.28 16.66 9.99
CA PRO A 98 6.42 17.97 10.62
C PRO A 98 5.10 18.37 11.30
N TYR A 99 5.22 19.14 12.38
CA TYR A 99 4.09 19.78 13.04
C TYR A 99 4.50 21.14 13.60
N VAL A 100 3.52 22.00 13.83
CA VAL A 100 3.71 23.29 14.51
C VAL A 100 3.31 23.12 15.97
N ASN A 101 4.17 23.52 16.91
CA ASN A 101 3.89 23.50 18.32
C ASN A 101 3.09 24.76 18.76
N GLU A 102 2.72 24.81 20.04
CA GLU A 102 1.95 25.94 20.63
C GLU A 102 2.68 27.30 20.51
N SER A 103 4.00 27.29 20.45
CA SER A 103 4.83 28.50 20.24
C SER A 103 5.07 28.84 18.76
N PHE A 104 4.30 28.25 17.85
CA PHE A 104 4.40 28.43 16.40
C PHE A 104 5.75 28.00 15.80
N HIS A 105 6.54 27.18 16.50
CA HIS A 105 7.76 26.61 15.96
C HIS A 105 7.49 25.29 15.26
N LEU A 106 8.22 25.08 14.16
CA LEU A 106 8.13 23.86 13.38
C LEU A 106 9.03 22.77 13.98
N HIS A 107 8.43 21.67 14.36
CA HIS A 107 9.06 20.47 14.90
C HIS A 107 8.77 19.26 14.01
N ARG A 108 9.36 18.13 14.36
CA ARG A 108 9.11 16.82 13.71
C ARG A 108 8.87 15.76 14.78
N VAL A 109 7.93 14.87 14.48
CA VAL A 109 7.69 13.66 15.27
C VAL A 109 7.90 12.45 14.37
N THR A 110 8.50 11.39 14.93
CA THR A 110 8.75 10.12 14.23
C THR A 110 8.33 8.97 15.13
N GLY A 111 7.66 7.98 14.56
CA GLY A 111 7.19 6.79 15.27
C GLY A 111 6.30 5.92 14.37
N PHE A 112 5.61 4.96 14.97
CA PHE A 112 4.61 4.15 14.27
C PHE A 112 3.33 4.96 14.03
N GLY A 113 2.69 4.70 12.88
CA GLY A 113 1.35 5.24 12.57
C GLY A 113 0.23 4.27 12.91
N ASP A 114 -1.00 4.64 12.53
CA ASP A 114 -2.15 3.75 12.65
C ASP A 114 -2.08 2.61 11.64
N THR A 115 -2.47 1.41 12.09
CA THR A 115 -2.52 0.20 11.24
C THR A 115 -3.84 0.15 10.50
N ILE A 116 -3.80 -0.14 9.20
CA ILE A 116 -4.98 -0.35 8.36
C ILE A 116 -5.09 -1.84 8.04
N LEU A 117 -6.31 -2.38 8.01
CA LEU A 117 -6.57 -3.75 7.58
C LEU A 117 -7.80 -3.75 6.67
N ALA A 118 -7.62 -4.14 5.42
CA ALA A 118 -8.73 -4.51 4.55
C ALA A 118 -8.85 -6.04 4.50
N THR A 119 -10.09 -6.54 4.61
CA THR A 119 -10.41 -7.96 4.54
C THR A 119 -11.52 -8.14 3.51
N LEU A 120 -11.20 -8.78 2.39
CA LEU A 120 -12.10 -8.89 1.24
C LEU A 120 -12.43 -10.34 0.94
N LEU A 121 -13.70 -10.63 0.76
CA LEU A 121 -14.15 -11.85 0.11
C LEU A 121 -14.11 -11.62 -1.40
N SER A 122 -13.43 -12.50 -2.12
CA SER A 122 -13.21 -12.42 -3.56
C SER A 122 -13.51 -13.75 -4.22
N PRO A 123 -14.28 -13.78 -5.33
CA PRO A 123 -14.42 -15.01 -6.10
C PRO A 123 -13.06 -15.43 -6.69
N SER A 124 -12.86 -16.73 -6.83
CA SER A 124 -11.65 -17.24 -7.49
C SER A 124 -11.62 -16.87 -8.97
N PRO A 125 -10.44 -16.84 -9.63
CA PRO A 125 -10.36 -16.60 -11.06
C PRO A 125 -11.19 -17.58 -11.90
N LYS A 126 -11.43 -18.80 -11.40
CA LYS A 126 -12.29 -19.79 -12.04
C LYS A 126 -13.74 -19.30 -12.15
N LEU A 127 -14.23 -18.60 -11.12
CA LEU A 127 -15.59 -18.06 -11.06
C LEU A 127 -15.71 -16.68 -11.69
N ALA A 128 -14.76 -15.78 -11.42
CA ALA A 128 -14.78 -14.39 -11.86
C ALA A 128 -14.23 -14.18 -13.30
N GLY A 129 -13.49 -15.16 -13.83
CA GLY A 129 -12.77 -14.97 -15.09
C GLY A 129 -11.75 -13.82 -14.99
N PRO A 130 -11.80 -12.85 -15.93
CA PRO A 130 -10.87 -11.72 -15.92
C PRO A 130 -11.29 -10.57 -14.98
N TRP A 131 -12.44 -10.66 -14.32
CA TRP A 131 -12.90 -9.61 -13.44
C TRP A 131 -12.21 -9.65 -12.08
N LEU A 132 -11.77 -8.50 -11.61
CA LEU A 132 -11.25 -8.31 -10.27
C LEU A 132 -12.41 -7.83 -9.39
N LEU A 133 -12.92 -8.73 -8.56
CA LEU A 133 -14.07 -8.48 -7.70
C LEU A 133 -13.72 -8.84 -6.27
N GLY A 134 -14.02 -7.95 -5.34
CA GLY A 134 -13.86 -8.21 -3.91
C GLY A 134 -14.63 -7.20 -3.08
N ALA A 135 -15.19 -7.65 -1.96
CA ALA A 135 -15.86 -6.77 -1.02
C ALA A 135 -15.69 -7.26 0.41
N GLY A 136 -15.70 -6.34 1.36
CA GLY A 136 -15.62 -6.68 2.77
C GLY A 136 -15.35 -5.48 3.66
N PRO A 137 -15.10 -5.69 4.95
CA PRO A 137 -14.78 -4.64 5.89
C PRO A 137 -13.33 -4.15 5.77
N SER A 138 -13.13 -2.89 6.11
CA SER A 138 -11.82 -2.29 6.32
C SER A 138 -11.78 -1.56 7.66
N PHE A 139 -10.65 -1.67 8.35
CA PHE A 139 -10.43 -1.19 9.71
C PHE A 139 -9.23 -0.26 9.75
N ILE A 140 -9.27 0.72 10.67
CA ILE A 140 -8.08 1.45 11.11
C ILE A 140 -7.99 1.30 12.63
N PHE A 141 -6.85 0.80 13.09
CA PHE A 141 -6.54 0.58 14.50
C PHE A 141 -5.69 1.73 15.01
N PRO A 142 -5.99 2.33 16.17
CA PRO A 142 -5.22 3.43 16.75
C PRO A 142 -3.90 2.94 17.37
N THR A 143 -3.00 2.46 16.55
CA THR A 143 -1.70 1.90 16.94
C THR A 143 -0.56 2.92 16.91
N ALA A 144 -0.85 4.17 16.54
CA ALA A 144 0.15 5.22 16.48
C ALA A 144 0.80 5.49 17.85
N THR A 145 2.13 5.61 17.85
CA THR A 145 2.90 5.86 19.08
C THR A 145 2.84 7.32 19.55
N ASN A 146 2.26 8.21 18.75
CA ASN A 146 2.04 9.61 19.07
C ASN A 146 0.75 10.10 18.40
N SER A 147 -0.02 10.96 19.09
CA SER A 147 -1.28 11.51 18.58
C SER A 147 -1.18 12.31 17.29
N ARG A 148 0.04 12.74 16.91
CA ARG A 148 0.31 13.43 15.64
C ARG A 148 0.61 12.47 14.48
N LEU A 149 0.77 11.18 14.75
CA LEU A 149 1.04 10.13 13.76
C LEU A 149 -0.19 9.26 13.47
N GLY A 150 -1.28 9.48 14.20
CA GLY A 150 -2.55 8.80 14.04
C GLY A 150 -3.71 9.66 14.51
N GLN A 151 -4.91 9.11 14.48
CA GLN A 151 -6.14 9.82 14.83
C GLN A 151 -6.70 9.45 16.22
N ASN A 152 -6.08 8.48 16.90
CA ASN A 152 -6.54 7.91 18.18
C ASN A 152 -8.01 7.42 18.13
N LYS A 153 -8.45 6.93 16.95
CA LYS A 153 -9.79 6.44 16.68
C LYS A 153 -9.77 5.04 16.09
N TRP A 154 -10.60 4.18 16.64
CA TRP A 154 -11.01 2.97 15.96
C TRP A 154 -11.93 3.36 14.82
N GLN A 155 -11.65 2.85 13.63
CA GLN A 155 -12.44 3.16 12.45
C GLN A 155 -12.81 1.88 11.73
N LEU A 156 -14.02 1.85 11.20
CA LEU A 156 -14.59 0.73 10.47
C LEU A 156 -15.38 1.26 9.28
N GLY A 157 -15.38 0.51 8.19
CA GLY A 157 -16.24 0.79 7.05
C GLY A 157 -16.08 -0.22 5.94
N PRO A 158 -16.79 -0.05 4.82
CA PRO A 158 -16.72 -0.93 3.68
C PRO A 158 -15.46 -0.71 2.85
N ALA A 159 -15.02 -1.79 2.20
CA ALA A 159 -14.01 -1.78 1.16
C ALA A 159 -14.45 -2.66 0.00
N GLY A 160 -14.00 -2.33 -1.21
CA GLY A 160 -14.30 -3.15 -2.38
C GLY A 160 -13.25 -2.99 -3.47
N VAL A 161 -13.09 -4.00 -4.28
CA VAL A 161 -12.27 -3.96 -5.50
C VAL A 161 -13.17 -4.24 -6.69
N PHE A 162 -13.04 -3.41 -7.71
CA PHE A 162 -13.66 -3.62 -9.01
C PHE A 162 -12.63 -3.31 -10.09
N GLY A 163 -12.40 -4.27 -10.98
CA GLY A 163 -11.42 -4.09 -12.05
C GLY A 163 -11.46 -5.20 -13.07
N TYR A 164 -10.54 -5.10 -14.02
CA TYR A 164 -10.41 -6.04 -15.12
C TYR A 164 -8.95 -6.39 -15.37
N LEU A 165 -8.68 -7.66 -15.59
CA LEU A 165 -7.38 -8.25 -15.84
C LEU A 165 -7.30 -8.68 -17.31
N GLY A 166 -6.81 -7.80 -18.19
CA GLY A 166 -6.54 -8.11 -19.59
C GLY A 166 -5.26 -8.93 -19.78
N ASP A 167 -4.91 -9.24 -21.01
CA ASP A 167 -3.71 -10.02 -21.32
C ASP A 167 -2.42 -9.29 -20.92
N LYS A 168 -2.31 -8.03 -21.34
CA LYS A 168 -1.13 -7.18 -21.11
C LYS A 168 -1.43 -5.92 -20.29
N TRP A 169 -2.56 -5.87 -19.61
CA TRP A 169 -2.94 -4.73 -18.78
C TRP A 169 -3.90 -5.13 -17.69
N LEU A 170 -3.94 -4.35 -16.65
CA LEU A 170 -4.98 -4.40 -15.64
C LEU A 170 -5.40 -2.99 -15.26
N ALA A 171 -6.68 -2.83 -14.94
CA ALA A 171 -7.23 -1.54 -14.50
C ALA A 171 -8.35 -1.77 -13.50
N GLY A 172 -8.52 -0.81 -12.61
CA GLY A 172 -9.60 -0.88 -11.64
C GLY A 172 -9.51 0.17 -10.54
N VAL A 173 -10.37 -0.03 -9.55
CA VAL A 173 -10.48 0.82 -8.37
C VAL A 173 -10.59 -0.02 -7.11
N PHE A 174 -10.05 0.51 -6.02
CA PHE A 174 -10.13 -0.07 -4.68
C PHE A 174 -10.53 1.02 -3.68
N PRO A 175 -11.84 1.36 -3.56
CA PRO A 175 -12.36 2.24 -2.53
C PRO A 175 -12.34 1.58 -1.16
N GLN A 176 -11.99 2.36 -0.15
CA GLN A 176 -12.08 2.04 1.27
C GLN A 176 -12.66 3.26 1.99
N GLN A 177 -13.77 3.11 2.67
CA GLN A 177 -14.40 4.16 3.47
C GLN A 177 -14.28 3.81 4.95
N TRP A 178 -13.97 4.79 5.80
CA TRP A 178 -13.91 4.60 7.24
C TRP A 178 -14.70 5.67 7.99
N PHE A 179 -15.35 5.22 9.05
CA PHE A 179 -16.03 6.03 10.02
C PHE A 179 -15.46 5.72 11.40
N SER A 180 -15.26 6.73 12.24
CA SER A 180 -14.84 6.51 13.62
C SER A 180 -15.97 5.85 14.43
N VAL A 181 -15.66 4.75 15.12
CA VAL A 181 -16.60 3.98 15.94
C VAL A 181 -16.24 3.99 17.41
N GLY A 182 -15.09 4.56 17.81
CA GLY A 182 -14.62 4.65 19.18
C GLY A 182 -13.23 5.26 19.30
N GLY A 183 -12.69 5.36 20.51
CA GLY A 183 -11.35 5.87 20.81
C GLY A 183 -11.35 7.27 21.41
N ASN A 184 -10.17 7.73 21.87
CA ASN A 184 -9.99 8.94 22.67
C ASN A 184 -9.68 10.21 21.87
N GLY A 185 -9.60 10.13 20.54
CA GLY A 185 -9.40 11.31 19.70
C GLY A 185 -10.57 12.31 19.83
N SER A 186 -10.28 13.60 19.81
CA SER A 186 -11.27 14.66 20.03
C SER A 186 -12.25 14.86 18.87
N GLN A 187 -11.87 14.42 17.65
CA GLN A 187 -12.67 14.65 16.44
C GLN A 187 -13.32 13.37 15.94
N THR A 188 -14.54 13.49 15.41
CA THR A 188 -15.17 12.45 14.61
C THR A 188 -14.46 12.37 13.27
N VAL A 189 -14.23 11.15 12.79
CA VAL A 189 -13.56 10.90 11.52
C VAL A 189 -14.51 10.27 10.52
N SER A 190 -14.55 10.79 9.33
CA SER A 190 -15.10 10.16 8.13
C SER A 190 -14.16 10.43 6.98
N GLN A 191 -13.57 9.36 6.43
CA GLN A 191 -12.56 9.49 5.40
C GLN A 191 -12.62 8.33 4.40
N MET A 192 -12.16 8.59 3.18
CA MET A 192 -12.09 7.60 2.12
C MET A 192 -10.69 7.58 1.51
N ASN A 193 -10.21 6.38 1.20
CA ASN A 193 -9.11 6.13 0.29
C ASN A 193 -9.66 5.45 -0.96
N LEU A 194 -9.42 6.04 -2.12
CA LEU A 194 -9.71 5.43 -3.40
C LEU A 194 -8.40 5.20 -4.14
N GLN A 195 -7.89 3.98 -4.10
CA GLN A 195 -6.82 3.57 -5.01
C GLN A 195 -7.42 3.33 -6.39
N TYR A 196 -6.94 4.02 -7.42
CA TYR A 196 -7.24 3.69 -8.80
C TYR A 196 -5.96 3.24 -9.49
N PHE A 197 -6.06 2.24 -10.34
CA PHE A 197 -4.87 1.66 -10.96
C PHE A 197 -5.10 1.34 -12.43
N PHE A 198 -4.05 1.58 -13.19
CA PHE A 198 -3.90 1.11 -14.55
C PHE A 198 -2.44 0.71 -14.74
N VAL A 199 -2.17 -0.53 -15.15
CA VAL A 199 -0.82 -1.03 -15.39
C VAL A 199 -0.80 -1.75 -16.72
N TYR A 200 0.10 -1.32 -17.59
CA TYR A 200 0.46 -2.02 -18.83
C TYR A 200 1.69 -2.90 -18.56
N LEU A 201 1.66 -4.12 -19.11
CA LEU A 201 2.66 -5.16 -18.93
C LEU A 201 3.31 -5.46 -20.30
N PRO A 202 4.39 -4.76 -20.67
CA PRO A 202 5.02 -4.91 -22.00
C PRO A 202 5.71 -6.26 -22.20
N GLY A 203 5.94 -7.00 -21.13
CA GLY A 203 6.67 -8.25 -21.12
C GLY A 203 7.95 -8.18 -20.28
N ASP A 204 8.64 -9.31 -20.17
CA ASP A 204 9.93 -9.38 -19.49
C ASP A 204 9.89 -8.96 -18.00
N GLY A 205 8.74 -9.13 -17.34
CA GLY A 205 8.52 -8.70 -15.95
C GLY A 205 8.41 -7.19 -15.77
N TRP A 206 8.37 -6.38 -16.84
CA TRP A 206 8.14 -4.95 -16.75
C TRP A 206 6.65 -4.60 -16.51
N GLY A 207 6.43 -3.51 -15.81
CA GLY A 207 5.11 -2.88 -15.66
C GLY A 207 5.25 -1.37 -15.69
N ILE A 208 4.37 -0.71 -16.46
CA ILE A 208 4.31 0.74 -16.60
C ILE A 208 2.86 1.16 -16.38
N GLY A 209 2.62 2.13 -15.52
CA GLY A 209 1.24 2.53 -15.22
C GLY A 209 1.12 3.53 -14.10
N THR A 210 0.03 3.44 -13.37
CA THR A 210 -0.26 4.30 -12.23
C THR A 210 -1.06 3.53 -11.19
N SER A 211 -0.85 3.81 -9.91
CA SER A 211 -1.63 3.18 -8.83
C SER A 211 -1.65 4.07 -7.57
N PRO A 212 -2.05 5.34 -7.70
CA PRO A 212 -2.08 6.26 -6.58
C PRO A 212 -3.33 6.11 -5.72
N ASN A 213 -3.30 6.73 -4.54
CA ASN A 213 -4.39 6.77 -3.58
C ASN A 213 -4.96 8.19 -3.49
N MET A 214 -6.19 8.40 -3.96
CA MET A 214 -6.96 9.60 -3.70
C MET A 214 -7.50 9.54 -2.27
N LEU A 215 -7.32 10.61 -1.51
CA LEU A 215 -7.79 10.70 -0.12
C LEU A 215 -8.92 11.74 -0.03
N VAL A 216 -9.96 11.42 0.73
CA VAL A 216 -11.06 12.34 1.03
C VAL A 216 -11.29 12.39 2.53
N ASN A 217 -11.25 13.59 3.10
CA ASN A 217 -11.72 13.86 4.44
C ASN A 217 -13.09 14.57 4.37
N TRP A 218 -14.15 13.84 4.69
CA TRP A 218 -15.51 14.34 4.49
C TRP A 218 -15.87 15.52 5.40
N TYR A 219 -15.22 15.66 6.56
CA TYR A 219 -15.45 16.75 7.51
C TYR A 219 -14.57 17.98 7.28
N ALA A 220 -13.58 17.89 6.41
CA ALA A 220 -12.79 19.06 6.04
C ALA A 220 -13.61 20.06 5.20
N SER A 221 -13.19 21.33 5.21
CA SER A 221 -13.74 22.35 4.30
C SER A 221 -13.57 21.92 2.84
N ASN A 222 -14.42 22.43 1.95
CA ASN A 222 -14.41 22.01 0.53
C ASN A 222 -13.04 22.15 -0.14
N ALA A 223 -12.30 23.22 0.18
CA ALA A 223 -10.95 23.44 -0.35
C ALA A 223 -9.90 22.43 0.16
N ASN A 224 -10.14 21.81 1.33
CA ASN A 224 -9.20 20.92 2.00
C ASN A 224 -9.68 19.46 2.06
N LYS A 225 -10.80 19.16 1.41
CA LYS A 225 -11.47 17.86 1.49
C LYS A 225 -10.72 16.75 0.74
N VAL A 226 -10.13 17.07 -0.41
CA VAL A 226 -9.61 16.07 -1.35
C VAL A 226 -8.11 16.25 -1.56
N THR A 227 -7.39 15.12 -1.52
CA THR A 227 -6.04 15.00 -2.08
C THR A 227 -6.13 14.07 -3.30
N PHE A 228 -5.93 14.61 -4.49
CA PHE A 228 -6.02 13.85 -5.74
C PHE A 228 -4.64 13.77 -6.39
N PRO A 229 -3.97 12.61 -6.35
CA PRO A 229 -2.68 12.39 -7.01
C PRO A 229 -2.87 11.98 -8.48
N ILE A 230 -1.95 12.41 -9.34
CA ILE A 230 -1.68 11.87 -10.66
C ILE A 230 -0.22 11.45 -10.70
N GLY A 231 0.10 10.37 -11.38
CA GLY A 231 1.49 9.91 -11.38
C GLY A 231 1.78 8.76 -12.33
N LEU A 232 3.05 8.40 -12.39
CA LEU A 232 3.57 7.30 -13.18
C LEU A 232 4.35 6.34 -12.31
N ASN A 233 4.07 5.06 -12.46
CA ASN A 233 4.77 3.93 -11.85
C ASN A 233 5.54 3.16 -12.92
N ILE A 234 6.77 2.79 -12.62
CA ILE A 234 7.56 1.83 -13.38
C ILE A 234 7.98 0.72 -12.43
N SER A 235 7.78 -0.52 -12.83
CA SER A 235 8.15 -1.69 -12.04
C SER A 235 8.84 -2.76 -12.87
N LYS A 236 9.63 -3.59 -12.19
CA LYS A 236 10.31 -4.75 -12.78
C LYS A 236 10.30 -5.90 -11.78
N VAL A 237 9.90 -7.07 -12.24
CA VAL A 237 10.10 -8.31 -11.49
C VAL A 237 11.39 -8.95 -11.97
N VAL A 238 12.24 -9.34 -11.03
CA VAL A 238 13.48 -10.08 -11.27
C VAL A 238 13.56 -11.28 -10.34
N LYS A 239 14.30 -12.32 -10.72
CA LYS A 239 14.61 -13.43 -9.80
C LYS A 239 15.88 -13.08 -9.01
N ILE A 240 15.80 -13.16 -7.68
CA ILE A 240 16.94 -13.07 -6.76
C ILE A 240 17.07 -14.43 -6.08
N GLY A 241 17.98 -15.25 -6.57
CA GLY A 241 18.00 -16.68 -6.26
C GLY A 241 16.69 -17.34 -6.71
N PRO A 242 16.00 -18.08 -5.84
CA PRO A 242 14.73 -18.74 -6.17
C PRO A 242 13.52 -17.81 -6.07
N LEU A 243 13.67 -16.60 -5.51
CA LEU A 243 12.54 -15.72 -5.20
C LEU A 243 12.31 -14.67 -6.29
N PRO A 244 11.11 -14.58 -6.87
CA PRO A 244 10.71 -13.40 -7.63
C PRO A 244 10.56 -12.20 -6.71
N VAL A 245 11.15 -11.07 -7.09
CA VAL A 245 11.09 -9.81 -6.35
C VAL A 245 10.69 -8.70 -7.32
N LYS A 246 9.62 -7.97 -6.99
CA LYS A 246 9.21 -6.78 -7.73
C LYS A 246 9.84 -5.55 -7.10
N PHE A 247 10.48 -4.74 -7.92
CA PHE A 247 10.89 -3.38 -7.61
C PHE A 247 9.97 -2.41 -8.32
N ALA A 248 9.57 -1.34 -7.65
CA ALA A 248 8.73 -0.31 -8.23
C ALA A 248 9.15 1.08 -7.77
N VAL A 249 9.05 2.04 -8.68
CA VAL A 249 9.23 3.47 -8.41
C VAL A 249 8.03 4.21 -8.97
N GLN A 250 7.43 5.08 -8.17
CA GLN A 250 6.29 5.90 -8.59
C GLN A 250 6.51 7.36 -8.21
N GLY A 251 6.42 8.25 -9.20
CA GLY A 251 6.35 9.69 -9.00
C GLY A 251 4.90 10.16 -9.08
N GLN A 252 4.47 11.03 -8.14
CA GLN A 252 3.11 11.56 -8.10
C GLN A 252 3.12 13.06 -7.88
N TYR A 253 2.17 13.75 -8.51
CA TYR A 253 1.83 15.14 -8.28
C TYR A 253 0.37 15.24 -7.83
N MET A 254 0.09 16.07 -6.83
CA MET A 254 -1.26 16.30 -6.32
C MET A 254 -1.76 17.68 -6.79
N PRO A 255 -2.48 17.76 -7.93
CA PRO A 255 -3.09 19.02 -8.39
C PRO A 255 -4.15 19.55 -7.42
N VAL A 256 -4.91 18.65 -6.81
CA VAL A 256 -5.87 18.97 -5.74
C VAL A 256 -5.30 18.48 -4.42
N ARG A 257 -5.18 19.37 -3.45
CA ARG A 257 -4.62 19.11 -2.13
C ARG A 257 -5.04 20.17 -1.12
N PRO A 258 -5.00 19.88 0.19
CA PRO A 258 -5.18 20.89 1.24
C PRO A 258 -4.16 22.04 1.13
N ASP A 259 -4.57 23.25 1.52
CA ASP A 259 -3.73 24.44 1.46
C ASP A 259 -2.56 24.38 2.42
N VAL A 260 -2.77 23.81 3.62
CA VAL A 260 -1.76 23.69 4.68
C VAL A 260 -1.54 22.21 4.97
N PHE A 261 -0.29 21.80 5.06
CA PHE A 261 0.15 20.41 5.18
C PHE A 261 -0.31 19.49 4.03
N GLY A 262 -0.84 20.07 2.93
CA GLY A 262 -1.23 19.31 1.74
C GLY A 262 -0.01 18.74 1.04
N GLN A 263 -0.09 17.48 0.67
CA GLN A 263 0.92 16.77 -0.12
C GLN A 263 0.94 17.36 -1.54
N LYS A 264 2.10 17.81 -2.03
CA LYS A 264 2.27 18.38 -3.37
C LYS A 264 2.89 17.37 -4.34
N TRP A 265 3.94 16.70 -3.89
CA TRP A 265 4.66 15.67 -4.62
C TRP A 265 4.83 14.43 -3.75
N ASN A 266 4.89 13.27 -4.36
CA ASN A 266 5.33 12.02 -3.73
C ASN A 266 6.32 11.31 -4.63
N LEU A 267 7.39 10.80 -4.04
CA LEU A 267 8.24 9.78 -4.62
C LEU A 267 8.09 8.52 -3.77
N GLN A 268 7.73 7.42 -4.42
CA GLN A 268 7.48 6.15 -3.78
C GLN A 268 8.46 5.11 -4.31
N PHE A 269 9.03 4.33 -3.41
CA PHE A 269 9.80 3.12 -3.71
C PHE A 269 9.14 1.92 -3.08
N ALA A 270 9.06 0.80 -3.79
CA ALA A 270 8.54 -0.44 -3.23
C ALA A 270 9.40 -1.62 -3.64
N ILE A 271 9.58 -2.56 -2.69
CA ILE A 271 10.21 -3.86 -2.89
C ILE A 271 9.22 -4.90 -2.42
N THR A 272 8.91 -5.88 -3.28
CA THR A 272 7.88 -6.87 -3.00
C THR A 272 8.38 -8.27 -3.35
N PRO A 273 9.05 -8.98 -2.43
CA PRO A 273 9.35 -10.39 -2.59
C PRO A 273 8.07 -11.24 -2.56
N VAL A 274 7.99 -12.21 -3.45
CA VAL A 274 7.00 -13.30 -3.40
C VAL A 274 7.50 -14.34 -2.42
N ILE A 275 6.61 -14.77 -1.52
CA ILE A 275 6.94 -15.82 -0.55
C ILE A 275 6.09 -17.07 -0.80
N PRO A 276 6.60 -18.26 -0.42
CA PRO A 276 5.81 -19.48 -0.50
C PRO A 276 4.55 -19.42 0.35
N LYS A 277 3.46 -19.97 -0.16
CA LYS A 277 2.25 -20.14 0.64
C LYS A 277 2.50 -21.12 1.78
N LEU A 278 2.31 -20.66 3.01
CA LEU A 278 2.40 -21.50 4.23
C LEU A 278 1.13 -22.35 4.41
N ILE A 279 -0.02 -21.83 3.98
CA ILE A 279 -1.31 -22.55 3.98
C ILE A 279 -1.60 -22.96 2.55
N LYS A 280 -1.62 -24.25 2.30
CA LYS A 280 -1.87 -24.87 1.00
C LYS A 280 -3.27 -25.49 0.99
N GLY A 281 -4.00 -25.26 -0.11
CA GLY A 281 -5.37 -25.76 -0.27
C GLY A 281 -6.44 -24.90 0.40
N PRO A 282 -7.72 -25.22 0.16
CA PRO A 282 -8.84 -24.51 0.75
C PRO A 282 -8.98 -24.83 2.26
N LEU A 283 -9.48 -23.85 3.02
CA LEU A 283 -9.74 -24.02 4.45
C LEU A 283 -11.04 -24.84 4.71
N PHE A 284 -11.99 -24.78 3.77
CA PHE A 284 -13.28 -25.46 3.86
C PHE A 284 -13.55 -26.22 2.55
N GLY A 285 -13.93 -27.49 2.66
CA GLY A 285 -14.28 -28.32 1.50
C GLY A 285 -13.06 -28.92 0.80
N GLY A 286 -12.74 -30.13 1.13
CA GLY A 286 -11.95 -31.07 0.37
C GLY A 286 -12.86 -32.21 -0.06
#